data_876f889406a1b7cfb9f5801e2470497c
#
_entry.id   876f889406a1b7cfb9f5801e2470497c
#
_cell.length_a   1.000
_cell.length_b   1.000
_cell.length_c   1.000
_cell.angle_alpha   90.00
_cell.angle_beta   90.00
_cell.angle_gamma   90.00
#
_symmetry.space_group_name_H-M   'P 1'
#
loop_
_entity.id
_entity.type
_entity.pdbx_description
1 polymer ?
#
loop_
_entity_poly.entity_id
_entity_poly.type
_entity_poly.pdbx_seq_one_letter_code
_entity_poly.pdbx_strand_id
1 'polypeptide(L)'
;MEDKHALSRLHYELISGLIATGACPTTTDLALRFHVAPSEIDDQLRALAEMHGAVLHPHRPAPWVVHPFSLTPTINWIEGRSRSWWAPCIWCAFGVATLVGGEVRIHSRYGAECDAIIVPVRDGEPLGFESVVVHFAVRPARAWDNVHEHCSMVLPFRNADEVARWCNRHSLPRGEAVPLHQVAAFAKVWYGSHADPNWHKWSVTEAQEIFRQAGFTSAFWNLEGKDGRY
;
A
#
# COMPACT_ATOMS: atom_id res chain seq x y z
N MET A 1 25.57 -8.87 -2.15
CA MET A 1 24.54 -9.92 -2.32
C MET A 1 23.88 -10.29 -0.99
N GLU A 2 24.66 -10.47 0.09
CA GLU A 2 24.14 -10.76 1.45
C GLU A 2 23.13 -9.73 1.95
N ASP A 3 23.40 -8.44 1.80
CA ASP A 3 22.49 -7.36 2.25
C ASP A 3 21.08 -7.43 1.62
N LYS A 4 20.99 -7.74 0.33
CA LYS A 4 19.68 -7.80 -0.33
C LYS A 4 18.83 -8.96 0.17
N HIS A 5 19.45 -10.11 0.45
CA HIS A 5 18.76 -11.28 0.99
C HIS A 5 18.28 -11.04 2.43
N ALA A 6 19.08 -10.34 3.23
CA ALA A 6 18.68 -9.95 4.59
C ALA A 6 17.45 -9.02 4.59
N LEU A 7 17.41 -8.03 3.70
CA LEU A 7 16.27 -7.11 3.58
C LEU A 7 15.01 -7.81 3.04
N SER A 8 15.13 -8.72 2.07
CA SER A 8 13.99 -9.54 1.60
C SER A 8 13.42 -10.39 2.73
N ARG A 9 14.30 -11.05 3.49
CA ARG A 9 13.90 -11.84 4.65
C ARG A 9 13.23 -10.99 5.73
N LEU A 10 13.77 -9.81 6.04
CA LEU A 10 13.15 -8.89 7.00
C LEU A 10 11.77 -8.46 6.53
N HIS A 11 11.63 -8.03 5.27
CA HIS A 11 10.34 -7.65 4.70
C HIS A 11 9.33 -8.79 4.78
N TYR A 12 9.73 -10.01 4.41
CA TYR A 12 8.90 -11.21 4.50
C TYR A 12 8.40 -11.47 5.93
N GLU A 13 9.27 -11.40 6.96
CA GLU A 13 8.88 -11.61 8.35
C GLU A 13 7.90 -10.54 8.86
N LEU A 14 8.09 -9.28 8.45
CA LEU A 14 7.16 -8.19 8.78
C LEU A 14 5.78 -8.45 8.17
N ILE A 15 5.71 -8.74 6.87
CA ILE A 15 4.45 -9.01 6.15
C ILE A 15 3.77 -10.27 6.68
N SER A 16 4.53 -11.36 6.85
CA SER A 16 3.99 -12.64 7.35
C SER A 16 3.46 -12.51 8.77
N GLY A 17 4.15 -11.75 9.64
CA GLY A 17 3.69 -11.46 10.99
C GLY A 17 2.36 -10.69 10.97
N LEU A 18 2.25 -9.63 10.14
CA LEU A 18 1.03 -8.85 9.97
C LEU A 18 -0.13 -9.70 9.46
N ILE A 19 0.09 -10.54 8.46
CA ILE A 19 -0.94 -11.46 7.94
C ILE A 19 -1.37 -12.45 9.05
N ALA A 20 -0.41 -13.07 9.72
CA ALA A 20 -0.67 -14.16 10.66
C ALA A 20 -1.29 -13.70 11.98
N THR A 21 -0.96 -12.50 12.46
CA THR A 21 -1.33 -12.04 13.82
C THR A 21 -2.14 -10.75 13.84
N GLY A 22 -2.12 -9.97 12.76
CA GLY A 22 -2.64 -8.59 12.71
C GLY A 22 -1.69 -7.56 13.34
N ALA A 23 -0.52 -7.99 13.81
CA ALA A 23 0.47 -7.14 14.46
C ALA A 23 1.86 -7.29 13.82
N CYS A 24 2.61 -6.19 13.81
CA CYS A 24 3.99 -6.21 13.33
C CYS A 24 4.89 -6.89 14.37
N PRO A 25 5.78 -7.82 13.98
CA PRO A 25 6.79 -8.36 14.89
C PRO A 25 7.66 -7.24 15.47
N THR A 26 8.03 -7.36 16.74
CA THR A 26 8.92 -6.39 17.38
C THR A 26 10.37 -6.58 16.96
N THR A 27 11.20 -5.54 17.09
CA THR A 27 12.65 -5.63 16.87
C THR A 27 13.28 -6.76 17.69
N THR A 28 12.81 -6.95 18.93
CA THR A 28 13.29 -8.04 19.80
C THR A 28 12.93 -9.42 19.25
N ASP A 29 11.69 -9.62 18.78
CA ASP A 29 11.26 -10.89 18.18
C ASP A 29 12.06 -11.22 16.91
N LEU A 30 12.29 -10.21 16.08
CA LEU A 30 13.09 -10.34 14.86
C LEU A 30 14.55 -10.65 15.16
N ALA A 31 15.14 -9.97 16.15
CA ALA A 31 16.52 -10.21 16.59
C ALA A 31 16.71 -11.64 17.06
N LEU A 32 15.76 -12.16 17.86
CA LEU A 32 15.76 -13.56 18.30
C LEU A 32 15.65 -14.54 17.11
N ARG A 33 14.74 -14.30 16.17
CA ARG A 33 14.55 -15.16 14.98
C ARG A 33 15.75 -15.17 14.04
N PHE A 34 16.43 -14.03 13.94
CA PHE A 34 17.57 -13.87 13.02
C PHE A 34 18.90 -14.23 13.68
N HIS A 35 18.91 -14.42 15.00
CA HIS A 35 20.12 -14.65 15.81
C HIS A 35 21.14 -13.50 15.70
N VAL A 36 20.64 -12.26 15.74
CA VAL A 36 21.43 -11.02 15.65
C VAL A 36 21.11 -10.08 16.82
N ALA A 37 21.90 -9.03 16.98
CA ALA A 37 21.61 -8.01 17.96
C ALA A 37 20.39 -7.15 17.53
N PRO A 38 19.58 -6.63 18.48
CA PRO A 38 18.47 -5.73 18.13
C PRO A 38 18.90 -4.49 17.30
N SER A 39 20.11 -3.97 17.53
CA SER A 39 20.67 -2.87 16.75
C SER A 39 20.85 -3.21 15.27
N GLU A 40 21.15 -4.46 14.94
CA GLU A 40 21.28 -4.91 13.55
C GLU A 40 19.91 -4.93 12.85
N ILE A 41 18.84 -5.28 13.57
CA ILE A 41 17.47 -5.16 13.04
C ILE A 41 17.10 -3.70 12.81
N ASP A 42 17.48 -2.78 13.72
CA ASP A 42 17.26 -1.35 13.55
C ASP A 42 17.98 -0.80 12.31
N ASP A 43 19.20 -1.26 12.04
CA ASP A 43 19.95 -0.87 10.84
C ASP A 43 19.33 -1.46 9.55
N GLN A 44 18.90 -2.72 9.61
CA GLN A 44 18.17 -3.33 8.50
C GLN A 44 16.82 -2.64 8.21
N LEU A 45 16.10 -2.20 9.25
CA LEU A 45 14.86 -1.42 9.08
C LEU A 45 15.13 -0.08 8.41
N ARG A 46 16.21 0.62 8.76
CA ARG A 46 16.62 1.87 8.08
C ARG A 46 16.95 1.60 6.61
N ALA A 47 17.76 0.57 6.33
CA ALA A 47 18.10 0.19 4.96
C ALA A 47 16.85 -0.22 4.15
N LEU A 48 15.88 -0.92 4.77
CA LEU A 48 14.60 -1.26 4.13
C LEU A 48 13.78 -0.01 3.81
N ALA A 49 13.79 1.00 4.69
CA ALA A 49 13.11 2.26 4.45
C ALA A 49 13.77 3.08 3.32
N GLU A 50 15.10 3.13 3.26
CA GLU A 50 15.85 3.79 2.19
C GLU A 50 15.53 3.20 0.81
N MET A 51 15.23 1.91 0.73
CA MET A 51 14.78 1.28 -0.51
C MET A 51 13.25 1.30 -0.71
N HIS A 52 12.52 2.09 0.07
CA HIS A 52 11.07 2.21 0.02
C HIS A 52 10.29 0.91 0.35
N GLY A 53 10.90 -0.03 1.07
CA GLY A 53 10.23 -1.27 1.51
C GLY A 53 9.38 -1.07 2.76
N ALA A 54 9.68 -0.03 3.55
CA ALA A 54 8.91 0.37 4.72
C ALA A 54 8.94 1.89 4.89
N VAL A 55 8.04 2.41 5.72
CA VAL A 55 8.08 3.79 6.23
C VAL A 55 8.26 3.71 7.74
N LEU A 56 9.27 4.37 8.26
CA LEU A 56 9.59 4.36 9.67
C LEU A 56 9.04 5.59 10.39
N HIS A 57 8.89 5.45 11.69
CA HIS A 57 8.64 6.57 12.57
C HIS A 57 9.81 7.57 12.49
N PRO A 58 9.56 8.90 12.43
CA PRO A 58 10.61 9.88 12.18
C PRO A 58 11.71 9.94 13.25
N HIS A 59 11.45 9.44 14.46
CA HIS A 59 12.39 9.56 15.59
C HIS A 59 12.90 8.21 16.13
N ARG A 60 12.53 7.10 15.50
CA ARG A 60 12.95 5.75 15.92
C ARG A 60 12.85 4.75 14.76
N PRO A 61 13.65 3.69 14.72
CA PRO A 61 13.61 2.66 13.69
C PRO A 61 12.46 1.68 13.96
N ALA A 62 11.24 2.19 14.00
CA ALA A 62 10.03 1.38 14.17
C ALA A 62 9.13 1.58 12.95
N PRO A 63 8.65 0.52 12.31
CA PRO A 63 7.77 0.64 11.17
C PRO A 63 6.50 1.41 11.50
N TRP A 64 6.12 2.34 10.63
CA TRP A 64 4.85 3.03 10.62
C TRP A 64 3.93 2.46 9.54
N VAL A 65 4.53 2.14 8.39
CA VAL A 65 3.87 1.45 7.28
C VAL A 65 4.82 0.39 6.75
N VAL A 66 4.31 -0.81 6.53
CA VAL A 66 4.93 -1.85 5.71
C VAL A 66 3.93 -2.17 4.61
N HIS A 67 4.07 -1.49 3.46
CA HIS A 67 3.04 -1.55 2.42
C HIS A 67 2.69 -2.99 2.05
N PRO A 68 1.38 -3.30 1.98
CA PRO A 68 0.22 -2.38 2.02
C PRO A 68 -0.36 -2.12 3.43
N PHE A 69 0.25 -2.58 4.51
CA PHE A 69 -0.26 -2.45 5.87
C PHE A 69 0.15 -1.11 6.51
N SER A 70 -0.80 -0.45 7.19
CA SER A 70 -0.52 0.64 8.13
C SER A 70 -0.49 0.08 9.55
N LEU A 71 0.50 0.50 10.35
CA LEU A 71 0.60 0.14 11.75
C LEU A 71 -0.04 1.18 12.68
N THR A 72 -0.65 2.19 12.06
CA THR A 72 -1.43 3.23 12.75
C THR A 72 -2.85 3.27 12.18
N PRO A 73 -3.86 3.65 12.96
CA PRO A 73 -5.23 3.80 12.48
C PRO A 73 -5.33 4.76 11.30
N THR A 74 -6.13 4.39 10.31
CA THR A 74 -6.47 5.20 9.13
C THR A 74 -7.97 5.11 8.87
N ILE A 75 -8.47 5.82 7.85
CA ILE A 75 -9.86 5.68 7.39
C ILE A 75 -10.12 4.36 6.66
N ASN A 76 -9.06 3.61 6.31
CA ASN A 76 -9.18 2.35 5.58
C ASN A 76 -8.90 1.20 6.54
N TRP A 77 -9.97 0.55 6.97
CA TRP A 77 -9.92 -0.59 7.88
C TRP A 77 -10.42 -1.84 7.17
N ILE A 78 -9.64 -2.91 7.23
CA ILE A 78 -9.93 -4.19 6.60
C ILE A 78 -10.37 -5.16 7.67
N GLU A 79 -11.64 -5.52 7.65
CA GLU A 79 -12.27 -6.46 8.56
C GLU A 79 -12.21 -7.87 7.95
N GLY A 80 -11.42 -8.74 8.54
CA GLY A 80 -11.40 -10.17 8.26
C GLY A 80 -12.22 -10.95 9.30
N ARG A 81 -12.31 -12.26 9.12
CA ARG A 81 -13.12 -13.14 9.97
C ARG A 81 -12.67 -13.16 11.46
N SER A 82 -11.37 -13.14 11.70
CA SER A 82 -10.79 -13.26 13.05
C SER A 82 -9.76 -12.18 13.38
N ARG A 83 -9.40 -11.35 12.40
CA ARG A 83 -8.40 -10.30 12.50
C ARG A 83 -8.80 -9.13 11.63
N SER A 84 -8.16 -8.00 11.89
CA SER A 84 -8.39 -6.77 11.13
C SER A 84 -7.07 -6.02 10.96
N TRP A 85 -7.01 -5.16 9.94
CA TRP A 85 -5.82 -4.41 9.59
C TRP A 85 -6.19 -2.99 9.16
N TRP A 86 -5.24 -2.08 9.25
CA TRP A 86 -5.34 -0.77 8.60
C TRP A 86 -4.48 -0.73 7.34
N ALA A 87 -4.89 0.08 6.39
CA ALA A 87 -4.12 0.36 5.17
C ALA A 87 -3.96 1.88 4.98
N PRO A 88 -2.83 2.36 4.42
CA PRO A 88 -2.60 3.79 4.21
C PRO A 88 -3.63 4.43 3.27
N CYS A 89 -4.13 3.69 2.29
CA CYS A 89 -5.12 4.15 1.30
C CYS A 89 -6.02 3.01 0.82
N ILE A 90 -7.03 3.34 0.00
CA ILE A 90 -7.95 2.32 -0.57
C ILE A 90 -7.23 1.34 -1.51
N TRP A 91 -6.23 1.77 -2.27
CA TRP A 91 -5.41 0.87 -3.09
C TRP A 91 -4.61 -0.12 -2.22
N CYS A 92 -3.96 0.36 -1.16
CA CYS A 92 -3.31 -0.50 -0.17
C CYS A 92 -4.30 -1.43 0.53
N ALA A 93 -5.55 -1.00 0.77
CA ALA A 93 -6.57 -1.86 1.37
C ALA A 93 -6.88 -3.09 0.49
N PHE A 94 -6.94 -2.93 -0.83
CA PHE A 94 -7.02 -4.06 -1.75
C PHE A 94 -5.75 -4.92 -1.76
N GLY A 95 -4.58 -4.30 -1.55
CA GLY A 95 -3.32 -5.03 -1.35
C GLY A 95 -3.35 -5.91 -0.10
N VAL A 96 -3.85 -5.39 1.02
CA VAL A 96 -4.08 -6.19 2.24
C VAL A 96 -5.05 -7.33 1.95
N ALA A 97 -6.22 -7.04 1.32
CA ALA A 97 -7.21 -8.05 0.97
C ALA A 97 -6.63 -9.16 0.08
N THR A 98 -5.73 -8.82 -0.85
CA THR A 98 -5.02 -9.79 -1.69
C THR A 98 -4.09 -10.69 -0.87
N LEU A 99 -3.33 -10.13 0.05
CA LEU A 99 -2.34 -10.86 0.85
C LEU A 99 -2.97 -11.76 1.91
N VAL A 100 -4.07 -11.32 2.52
CA VAL A 100 -4.76 -12.12 3.55
C VAL A 100 -5.70 -13.16 2.96
N GLY A 101 -6.18 -12.95 1.71
CA GLY A 101 -7.06 -13.85 1.00
C GLY A 101 -8.44 -14.02 1.63
N GLY A 102 -9.27 -14.86 1.00
CA GLY A 102 -10.61 -15.18 1.49
C GLY A 102 -11.58 -13.99 1.43
N GLU A 103 -12.54 -13.98 2.37
CA GLU A 103 -13.55 -12.92 2.44
C GLU A 103 -13.19 -11.88 3.50
N VAL A 104 -13.15 -10.61 3.08
CA VAL A 104 -12.93 -9.45 3.95
C VAL A 104 -13.88 -8.32 3.59
N ARG A 105 -14.00 -7.34 4.47
CA ARG A 105 -14.72 -6.07 4.21
C ARG A 105 -13.75 -4.92 4.35
N ILE A 106 -13.64 -4.08 3.32
CA ILE A 106 -12.87 -2.84 3.36
C ILE A 106 -13.82 -1.72 3.77
N HIS A 107 -13.59 -1.15 4.93
CA HIS A 107 -14.27 0.04 5.41
C HIS A 107 -13.44 1.26 5.02
N SER A 108 -14.07 2.25 4.42
CA SER A 108 -13.45 3.52 4.03
C SER A 108 -14.49 4.65 4.05
N ARG A 109 -14.14 5.81 3.48
CA ARG A 109 -15.01 6.97 3.35
C ARG A 109 -14.86 7.60 1.98
N TYR A 110 -15.97 7.99 1.36
CA TYR A 110 -15.95 8.74 0.11
C TYR A 110 -15.27 10.11 0.35
N GLY A 111 -14.19 10.37 -0.42
CA GLY A 111 -13.41 11.61 -0.30
C GLY A 111 -12.83 11.89 1.09
N ALA A 112 -12.68 10.87 1.95
CA ALA A 112 -12.31 10.99 3.36
C ALA A 112 -13.28 11.83 4.20
N GLU A 113 -14.52 12.01 3.74
CA GLU A 113 -15.57 12.82 4.38
C GLU A 113 -16.56 11.97 5.21
N CYS A 114 -17.78 12.47 5.42
CA CYS A 114 -18.75 11.87 6.33
C CYS A 114 -19.29 10.51 5.86
N ASP A 115 -19.46 10.33 4.54
CA ASP A 115 -20.14 9.16 4.00
C ASP A 115 -19.23 7.93 3.95
N ALA A 116 -19.65 6.88 4.64
CA ALA A 116 -18.94 5.61 4.67
C ALA A 116 -19.16 4.80 3.39
N ILE A 117 -18.16 4.03 3.01
CA ILE A 117 -18.26 2.94 2.05
C ILE A 117 -17.75 1.66 2.71
N ILE A 118 -18.46 0.54 2.50
CA ILE A 118 -18.03 -0.79 2.92
C ILE A 118 -18.05 -1.68 1.69
N VAL A 119 -16.86 -2.09 1.24
CA VAL A 119 -16.68 -2.94 0.06
C VAL A 119 -16.44 -4.37 0.50
N PRO A 120 -17.38 -5.31 0.25
CA PRO A 120 -17.11 -6.73 0.39
C PRO A 120 -16.09 -7.15 -0.67
N VAL A 121 -15.09 -7.93 -0.26
CA VAL A 121 -14.01 -8.40 -1.13
C VAL A 121 -13.81 -9.89 -0.93
N ARG A 122 -13.63 -10.63 -2.02
CA ARG A 122 -13.26 -12.05 -2.01
C ARG A 122 -11.99 -12.25 -2.83
N ASP A 123 -10.96 -12.79 -2.20
CA ASP A 123 -9.65 -13.06 -2.82
C ASP A 123 -9.07 -11.88 -3.60
N GLY A 124 -9.19 -10.67 -3.00
CA GLY A 124 -8.75 -9.40 -3.57
C GLY A 124 -9.72 -8.75 -4.57
N GLU A 125 -10.83 -9.41 -4.93
CA GLU A 125 -11.82 -8.91 -5.90
C GLU A 125 -13.02 -8.25 -5.17
N PRO A 126 -13.37 -7.00 -5.47
CA PRO A 126 -14.55 -6.35 -4.90
C PRO A 126 -15.83 -6.97 -5.44
N LEU A 127 -16.85 -7.08 -4.59
CA LEU A 127 -18.17 -7.57 -4.97
C LEU A 127 -19.13 -6.39 -5.11
N GLY A 128 -19.49 -6.04 -6.36
CA GLY A 128 -20.26 -4.85 -6.69
C GLY A 128 -19.40 -3.58 -6.77
N PHE A 129 -20.04 -2.42 -6.72
CA PHE A 129 -19.38 -1.09 -6.75
C PHE A 129 -18.83 -0.68 -8.13
N GLU A 130 -19.47 -1.10 -9.21
CA GLU A 130 -19.06 -0.87 -10.61
C GLU A 130 -18.96 0.62 -10.98
N SER A 131 -19.76 1.50 -10.33
CA SER A 131 -19.74 2.94 -10.55
C SER A 131 -18.66 3.67 -9.76
N VAL A 132 -18.09 3.01 -8.71
CA VAL A 132 -17.12 3.63 -7.81
C VAL A 132 -15.79 3.79 -8.51
N VAL A 133 -15.19 4.96 -8.32
CA VAL A 133 -13.85 5.28 -8.79
C VAL A 133 -12.92 5.58 -7.62
N VAL A 134 -11.64 5.36 -7.83
CA VAL A 134 -10.56 5.76 -6.91
C VAL A 134 -9.81 6.93 -7.55
N HIS A 135 -9.73 8.02 -6.82
CA HIS A 135 -8.98 9.21 -7.21
C HIS A 135 -7.53 9.11 -6.76
N PHE A 136 -6.62 9.35 -7.69
CA PHE A 136 -5.19 9.53 -7.46
C PHE A 136 -4.84 10.99 -7.72
N ALA A 137 -4.69 11.80 -6.67
CA ALA A 137 -4.41 13.23 -6.82
C ALA A 137 -2.94 13.49 -7.15
N VAL A 138 -2.03 12.70 -6.60
CA VAL A 138 -0.58 12.84 -6.76
C VAL A 138 -0.07 11.82 -7.76
N ARG A 139 0.71 12.30 -8.75
CA ARG A 139 1.33 11.41 -9.75
C ARG A 139 2.23 10.37 -9.07
N PRO A 140 2.19 9.11 -9.50
CA PRO A 140 3.08 8.06 -8.96
C PRO A 140 4.55 8.45 -8.97
N ALA A 141 5.04 9.11 -10.02
CA ALA A 141 6.41 9.61 -10.09
C ALA A 141 6.83 10.50 -8.90
N ARG A 142 5.88 11.05 -8.15
CA ARG A 142 6.11 11.87 -6.95
C ARG A 142 5.69 11.20 -5.64
N ALA A 143 5.23 9.95 -5.69
CA ALA A 143 4.70 9.27 -4.51
C ALA A 143 5.69 9.23 -3.34
N TRP A 144 6.98 9.04 -3.63
CA TRP A 144 8.02 8.95 -2.62
C TRP A 144 8.64 10.29 -2.21
N ASP A 145 8.23 11.41 -2.82
CA ASP A 145 8.56 12.75 -2.31
C ASP A 145 7.91 12.94 -0.92
N ASN A 146 6.65 12.45 -0.78
CA ASN A 146 5.93 12.32 0.48
C ASN A 146 4.87 11.20 0.36
N VAL A 147 5.25 9.99 0.74
CA VAL A 147 4.38 8.82 0.59
C VAL A 147 3.12 8.89 1.46
N HIS A 148 3.15 9.60 2.59
CA HIS A 148 1.95 9.82 3.42
C HIS A 148 0.95 10.73 2.71
N GLU A 149 1.41 11.81 2.11
CA GLU A 149 0.57 12.69 1.28
C GLU A 149 -0.03 11.90 0.12
N HIS A 150 0.81 11.17 -0.63
CA HIS A 150 0.33 10.35 -1.74
C HIS A 150 -0.78 9.39 -1.30
N CYS A 151 -0.54 8.59 -0.26
CA CYS A 151 -1.52 7.62 0.21
C CYS A 151 -2.80 8.28 0.76
N SER A 152 -2.68 9.40 1.50
CA SER A 152 -3.85 10.09 2.04
C SER A 152 -4.78 10.66 0.97
N MET A 153 -4.27 10.82 -0.25
CA MET A 153 -4.98 11.38 -1.40
C MET A 153 -5.46 10.31 -2.41
N VAL A 154 -5.29 9.01 -2.08
CA VAL A 154 -5.86 7.91 -2.88
C VAL A 154 -7.17 7.48 -2.25
N LEU A 155 -8.28 8.06 -2.73
CA LEU A 155 -9.59 8.05 -2.08
C LEU A 155 -10.69 7.49 -2.99
N PRO A 156 -11.68 6.75 -2.45
CA PRO A 156 -12.85 6.32 -3.22
C PRO A 156 -13.87 7.45 -3.38
N PHE A 157 -14.59 7.46 -4.51
CA PHE A 157 -15.71 8.33 -4.83
C PHE A 157 -16.79 7.56 -5.57
N ARG A 158 -18.05 8.01 -5.50
CA ARG A 158 -19.17 7.35 -6.17
C ARG A 158 -19.04 7.39 -7.70
N ASN A 159 -18.42 8.46 -8.24
CA ASN A 159 -18.19 8.68 -9.66
C ASN A 159 -17.20 9.82 -9.90
N ALA A 160 -16.80 10.01 -11.15
CA ALA A 160 -15.84 11.05 -11.57
C ALA A 160 -16.34 12.50 -11.34
N ASP A 161 -17.65 12.74 -11.40
CA ASP A 161 -18.22 14.06 -11.14
C ASP A 161 -18.07 14.45 -9.67
N GLU A 162 -18.18 13.48 -8.76
CA GLU A 162 -17.93 13.71 -7.34
C GLU A 162 -16.46 14.06 -7.08
N VAL A 163 -15.51 13.37 -7.73
CA VAL A 163 -14.08 13.74 -7.71
C VAL A 163 -13.90 15.20 -8.14
N ALA A 164 -14.51 15.59 -9.25
CA ALA A 164 -14.37 16.95 -9.78
C ALA A 164 -14.88 18.01 -8.81
N ARG A 165 -16.04 17.78 -8.18
CA ARG A 165 -16.60 18.70 -7.16
C ARG A 165 -15.73 18.75 -5.90
N TRP A 166 -15.23 17.61 -5.46
CA TRP A 166 -14.36 17.51 -4.29
C TRP A 166 -13.03 18.25 -4.51
N CYS A 167 -12.36 18.02 -5.64
CA CYS A 167 -11.13 18.72 -6.00
C CYS A 167 -11.32 20.24 -6.05
N ASN A 168 -12.44 20.72 -6.65
CA ASN A 168 -12.73 22.15 -6.69
C ASN A 168 -12.93 22.73 -5.29
N ARG A 169 -13.67 22.04 -4.41
CA ARG A 169 -13.95 22.49 -3.03
C ARG A 169 -12.68 22.58 -2.19
N HIS A 170 -11.77 21.66 -2.37
CA HIS A 170 -10.54 21.57 -1.58
C HIS A 170 -9.32 22.22 -2.26
N SER A 171 -9.48 22.79 -3.46
CA SER A 171 -8.39 23.37 -4.27
C SER A 171 -7.25 22.36 -4.52
N LEU A 172 -7.60 21.13 -4.82
CA LEU A 172 -6.67 20.01 -5.02
C LEU A 172 -6.54 19.64 -6.49
N PRO A 173 -5.43 19.02 -6.91
CA PRO A 173 -5.24 18.56 -8.27
C PRO A 173 -6.31 17.57 -8.70
N ARG A 174 -6.72 17.65 -9.97
CA ARG A 174 -7.70 16.72 -10.56
C ARG A 174 -7.17 15.29 -10.63
N GLY A 175 -5.86 15.11 -10.81
CA GLY A 175 -5.24 13.81 -10.92
C GLY A 175 -5.95 12.88 -11.92
N GLU A 176 -6.06 11.61 -11.56
CA GLU A 176 -6.86 10.63 -12.31
C GLU A 176 -7.86 9.89 -11.42
N ALA A 177 -9.03 9.60 -12.00
CA ALA A 177 -10.06 8.76 -11.42
C ALA A 177 -10.10 7.41 -12.14
N VAL A 178 -9.85 6.33 -11.43
CA VAL A 178 -9.72 4.97 -11.94
C VAL A 178 -10.85 4.10 -11.40
N PRO A 179 -11.51 3.24 -12.21
CA PRO A 179 -12.52 2.31 -11.72
C PRO A 179 -12.02 1.47 -10.55
N LEU A 180 -12.85 1.27 -9.52
CA LEU A 180 -12.48 0.53 -8.31
C LEU A 180 -11.96 -0.88 -8.62
N HIS A 181 -12.62 -1.59 -9.55
CA HIS A 181 -12.20 -2.94 -9.96
C HIS A 181 -10.83 -2.96 -10.64
N GLN A 182 -10.49 -1.92 -11.43
CA GLN A 182 -9.16 -1.79 -12.02
C GLN A 182 -8.10 -1.56 -10.95
N VAL A 183 -8.40 -0.76 -9.91
CA VAL A 183 -7.48 -0.54 -8.78
C VAL A 183 -7.30 -1.83 -7.97
N ALA A 184 -8.35 -2.62 -7.78
CA ALA A 184 -8.25 -3.93 -7.12
C ALA A 184 -7.37 -4.90 -7.91
N ALA A 185 -7.59 -5.02 -9.22
CA ALA A 185 -6.76 -5.84 -10.10
C ALA A 185 -5.29 -5.40 -10.10
N PHE A 186 -5.06 -4.08 -10.13
CA PHE A 186 -3.72 -3.51 -10.01
C PHE A 186 -3.08 -3.83 -8.64
N ALA A 187 -3.81 -3.71 -7.54
CA ALA A 187 -3.32 -4.05 -6.21
C ALA A 187 -2.88 -5.52 -6.13
N LYS A 188 -3.62 -6.42 -6.78
CA LYS A 188 -3.31 -7.86 -6.83
C LYS A 188 -1.97 -8.13 -7.52
N VAL A 189 -1.70 -7.47 -8.64
CA VAL A 189 -0.40 -7.58 -9.34
C VAL A 189 0.71 -6.93 -8.53
N TRP A 190 0.46 -5.73 -8.01
CA TRP A 190 1.47 -4.94 -7.31
C TRP A 190 1.91 -5.56 -5.98
N TYR A 191 0.96 -6.02 -5.17
CA TYR A 191 1.21 -6.51 -3.81
C TYR A 191 1.28 -8.04 -3.69
N GLY A 192 0.83 -8.78 -4.69
CA GLY A 192 0.69 -10.24 -4.60
C GLY A 192 1.97 -11.00 -4.22
N SER A 193 3.13 -10.47 -4.58
CA SER A 193 4.44 -11.04 -4.22
C SER A 193 5.03 -10.53 -2.89
N HIS A 194 4.35 -9.64 -2.16
CA HIS A 194 4.92 -9.05 -0.94
C HIS A 194 5.07 -10.05 0.21
N ALA A 195 4.37 -11.18 0.17
CA ALA A 195 4.54 -12.29 1.09
C ALA A 195 5.48 -13.40 0.53
N ASP A 196 6.31 -13.10 -0.47
CA ASP A 196 7.33 -14.03 -0.97
C ASP A 196 8.64 -13.84 -0.18
N PRO A 197 9.29 -14.92 0.27
CA PRO A 197 10.61 -14.84 0.92
C PRO A 197 11.70 -14.20 0.05
N ASN A 198 11.54 -14.25 -1.27
CA ASN A 198 12.45 -13.63 -2.24
C ASN A 198 11.98 -12.27 -2.72
N TRP A 199 11.06 -11.63 -1.98
CA TRP A 199 10.56 -10.32 -2.34
C TRP A 199 11.67 -9.33 -2.65
N HIS A 200 11.49 -8.54 -3.68
CA HIS A 200 12.32 -7.39 -4.00
C HIS A 200 11.47 -6.18 -4.34
N LYS A 201 11.97 -5.02 -4.06
CA LYS A 201 11.33 -3.77 -4.46
C LYS A 201 11.42 -3.60 -5.96
N TRP A 202 10.31 -3.24 -6.60
CA TRP A 202 10.24 -3.00 -8.04
C TRP A 202 11.29 -1.98 -8.49
N SER A 203 12.02 -2.28 -9.56
CA SER A 203 12.73 -1.26 -10.33
C SER A 203 11.74 -0.33 -11.02
N VAL A 204 12.17 0.86 -11.42
CA VAL A 204 11.33 1.79 -12.18
C VAL A 204 10.79 1.15 -13.46
N THR A 205 11.60 0.35 -14.16
CA THR A 205 11.20 -0.37 -15.38
C THR A 205 10.10 -1.40 -15.10
N GLU A 206 10.24 -2.21 -14.03
CA GLU A 206 9.23 -3.19 -13.64
C GLU A 206 7.94 -2.51 -13.23
N ALA A 207 8.03 -1.45 -12.41
CA ALA A 207 6.87 -0.66 -11.98
C ALA A 207 6.12 -0.05 -13.19
N GLN A 208 6.84 0.53 -14.14
CA GLN A 208 6.25 1.09 -15.37
C GLN A 208 5.55 0.03 -16.22
N GLU A 209 6.15 -1.17 -16.33
CA GLU A 209 5.53 -2.28 -17.06
C GLU A 209 4.27 -2.79 -16.35
N ILE A 210 4.26 -2.87 -15.01
CA ILE A 210 3.06 -3.23 -14.24
C ILE A 210 1.96 -2.19 -14.47
N PHE A 211 2.27 -0.88 -14.46
CA PHE A 211 1.28 0.15 -14.77
C PHE A 211 0.68 -0.03 -16.16
N ARG A 212 1.53 -0.27 -17.16
CA ARG A 212 1.10 -0.47 -18.55
C ARG A 212 0.18 -1.70 -18.68
N GLN A 213 0.53 -2.81 -18.06
CA GLN A 213 -0.27 -4.04 -18.06
C GLN A 213 -1.61 -3.87 -17.32
N ALA A 214 -1.65 -3.03 -16.29
CA ALA A 214 -2.86 -2.66 -15.57
C ALA A 214 -3.75 -1.64 -16.33
N GLY A 215 -3.31 -1.21 -17.54
CA GLY A 215 -4.04 -0.24 -18.38
C GLY A 215 -3.80 1.22 -18.02
N PHE A 216 -2.79 1.51 -17.19
CA PHE A 216 -2.39 2.86 -16.79
C PHE A 216 -1.38 3.42 -17.79
N THR A 217 -1.89 4.00 -18.90
CA THR A 217 -1.08 4.43 -20.04
C THR A 217 -0.99 5.93 -20.24
N SER A 218 -1.71 6.73 -19.45
CA SER A 218 -1.65 8.18 -19.54
C SER A 218 -0.31 8.73 -19.01
N ALA A 219 0.01 9.96 -19.37
CA ALA A 219 1.19 10.67 -18.88
C ALA A 219 1.22 10.83 -17.36
N PHE A 220 0.06 10.71 -16.68
CA PHE A 220 -0.02 10.75 -15.21
C PHE A 220 0.77 9.60 -14.55
N TRP A 221 0.78 8.41 -15.16
CA TRP A 221 1.41 7.19 -14.66
C TRP A 221 2.86 6.99 -15.13
N ASN A 222 3.40 7.98 -15.86
CA ASN A 222 4.76 7.90 -16.36
C ASN A 222 5.77 8.12 -15.23
N LEU A 223 6.71 7.18 -15.07
CA LEU A 223 7.82 7.18 -14.12
C LEU A 223 9.14 7.65 -14.72
N GLU A 224 9.17 8.12 -15.98
CA GLU A 224 10.39 8.61 -16.63
C GLU A 224 11.08 9.69 -15.79
N GLY A 225 12.42 9.68 -15.82
CA GLY A 225 13.26 10.59 -15.03
C GLY A 225 13.42 10.21 -13.56
N LYS A 226 12.90 9.05 -13.13
CA LYS A 226 13.18 8.49 -11.81
C LYS A 226 14.32 7.47 -11.90
N ASP A 227 15.27 7.62 -10.98
CA ASP A 227 16.36 6.67 -10.79
C ASP A 227 16.06 5.74 -9.61
N GLY A 228 16.55 4.50 -9.67
CA GLY A 228 16.50 3.57 -8.58
C GLY A 228 15.25 2.70 -8.54
N ARG A 229 14.65 2.55 -7.36
CA ARG A 229 13.50 1.66 -7.08
C ARG A 229 12.25 2.47 -6.80
N TYR A 230 11.15 1.91 -7.21
CA TYR A 230 9.84 2.53 -7.06
C TYR A 230 9.03 1.88 -5.94
#